data_9d42eccf9f9000be16416d8344783f30
#
_entry.id   9d42eccf9f9000be16416d8344783f30
#
_cell.length_a   1.000
_cell.length_b   1.000
_cell.length_c   1.000
_cell.angle_alpha   90.00
_cell.angle_beta   90.00
_cell.angle_gamma   90.00
#
_symmetry.space_group_name_H-M   'P 1'
#
loop_
_entity.id
_entity.type
_entity.pdbx_description
1 polymer ?
#
loop_
_entity_poly.entity_id
_entity_poly.type
_entity_poly.pdbx_seq_one_letter_code
_entity_poly.pdbx_strand_id
1 'polypeptide(L)'
;MFRSGADDPLSPSCLLRRLSGRRVGADGQKQLVAAVKFWYNGVLGKNLQLDYLYPDRPEFKIPKVFSQQDIKAMLNVCENIKHKAILATIYSCGLRLSELTNLMIKDIDSTQMTVTIRQGKGNRDRVVVLSEKLLLLLRDYFVEYKPKEYLFEGQSGGKYSERSVQQVLKQTLAKAKINKEGSVHTLRHSYATHLIEQGTDIRFVQELLGHKNIKTTLIYTHLTDATKRKIKSPLDNL
;
A
#
# COMPACT_ATOMS: atom_id res chain seq x y z
N MET A 1 2.70 -14.68 54.68
CA MET A 1 2.14 -15.55 53.62
C MET A 1 1.89 -14.70 52.39
N PHE A 2 2.83 -14.61 51.49
CA PHE A 2 2.70 -13.86 50.24
C PHE A 2 2.02 -14.81 49.22
N ARG A 3 0.84 -14.46 48.75
CA ARG A 3 0.17 -15.15 47.63
C ARG A 3 1.03 -14.94 46.37
N SER A 4 1.30 -16.03 45.69
CA SER A 4 2.09 -16.09 44.47
C SER A 4 1.49 -15.18 43.41
N GLY A 5 2.32 -14.33 42.76
CA GLY A 5 1.92 -13.28 41.83
C GLY A 5 1.33 -13.70 40.48
N ALA A 6 0.67 -14.87 40.41
CA ALA A 6 0.02 -15.35 39.20
C ALA A 6 -1.45 -14.91 39.04
N ASP A 7 -2.08 -14.41 40.12
CA ASP A 7 -3.51 -14.06 40.15
C ASP A 7 -3.80 -12.54 40.15
N ASP A 8 -2.80 -11.72 39.93
CA ASP A 8 -3.05 -10.28 39.79
C ASP A 8 -3.73 -10.02 38.42
N PRO A 9 -4.99 -9.54 38.42
CA PRO A 9 -5.73 -9.24 37.20
C PRO A 9 -5.04 -8.18 36.31
N LEU A 10 -4.09 -7.43 36.87
CA LEU A 10 -3.25 -6.47 36.17
C LEU A 10 -1.86 -7.02 35.83
N SER A 11 -1.59 -8.30 36.10
CA SER A 11 -0.31 -8.90 35.71
C SER A 11 -0.16 -8.92 34.18
N PRO A 12 1.05 -8.68 33.63
CA PRO A 12 1.29 -8.69 32.18
C PRO A 12 0.80 -9.97 31.50
N SER A 13 0.95 -11.12 32.16
CA SER A 13 0.50 -12.41 31.67
C SER A 13 -1.03 -12.52 31.64
N CYS A 14 -1.72 -11.98 32.64
CA CYS A 14 -3.18 -11.98 32.72
C CYS A 14 -3.79 -11.02 31.68
N LEU A 15 -3.22 -9.82 31.51
CA LEU A 15 -3.63 -8.85 30.50
C LEU A 15 -3.42 -9.43 29.08
N LEU A 16 -2.28 -10.06 28.83
CA LEU A 16 -1.99 -10.68 27.54
C LEU A 16 -2.90 -11.88 27.27
N ARG A 17 -3.23 -12.72 28.24
CA ARG A 17 -4.23 -13.81 28.08
C ARG A 17 -5.63 -13.29 27.79
N ARG A 18 -6.08 -12.25 28.48
CA ARG A 18 -7.40 -11.61 28.22
C ARG A 18 -7.47 -10.97 26.83
N LEU A 19 -6.36 -10.40 26.34
CA LEU A 19 -6.27 -9.75 25.06
C LEU A 19 -6.04 -10.75 23.92
N SER A 20 -5.36 -11.87 24.15
CA SER A 20 -5.10 -12.95 23.18
C SER A 20 -6.29 -13.93 23.03
N GLY A 21 -7.30 -13.89 23.90
CA GLY A 21 -8.51 -14.71 23.77
C GLY A 21 -9.36 -14.44 22.51
N ARG A 22 -9.10 -13.33 21.82
CA ARG A 22 -9.51 -13.12 20.42
C ARG A 22 -8.33 -13.52 19.54
N ARG A 23 -8.55 -14.30 18.49
CA ARG A 23 -7.52 -14.67 17.48
C ARG A 23 -6.92 -13.40 16.85
N VAL A 24 -5.91 -12.85 17.50
CA VAL A 24 -5.20 -11.64 17.05
C VAL A 24 -4.04 -12.11 16.18
N GLY A 25 -3.99 -11.68 14.93
CA GLY A 25 -2.85 -12.01 14.05
C GLY A 25 -1.54 -11.42 14.57
N ALA A 26 -0.42 -11.86 14.03
CA ALA A 26 0.92 -11.48 14.48
C ALA A 26 1.16 -9.97 14.61
N ASP A 27 0.58 -9.15 13.73
CA ASP A 27 0.71 -7.69 13.80
C ASP A 27 -0.09 -7.09 14.97
N GLY A 28 -1.28 -7.64 15.24
CA GLY A 28 -2.07 -7.25 16.41
C GLY A 28 -1.38 -7.66 17.72
N GLN A 29 -0.74 -8.82 17.76
CA GLN A 29 0.05 -9.26 18.91
C GLN A 29 1.23 -8.31 19.18
N LYS A 30 1.96 -7.86 18.14
CA LYS A 30 3.02 -6.86 18.26
C LYS A 30 2.52 -5.54 18.83
N GLN A 31 1.40 -5.04 18.29
CA GLN A 31 0.81 -3.79 18.77
C GLN A 31 0.40 -3.90 20.25
N LEU A 32 -0.14 -5.03 20.63
CA LEU A 32 -0.60 -5.30 21.98
C LEU A 32 0.58 -5.39 22.97
N VAL A 33 1.64 -6.12 22.62
CA VAL A 33 2.86 -6.18 23.44
C VAL A 33 3.50 -4.80 23.57
N ALA A 34 3.55 -4.03 22.49
CA ALA A 34 4.08 -2.66 22.50
C ALA A 34 3.23 -1.73 23.40
N ALA A 35 1.90 -1.82 23.34
CA ALA A 35 1.02 -1.02 24.18
C ALA A 35 1.17 -1.35 25.67
N VAL A 36 1.24 -2.65 26.03
CA VAL A 36 1.47 -3.09 27.40
C VAL A 36 2.83 -2.61 27.90
N LYS A 37 3.89 -2.78 27.09
CA LYS A 37 5.25 -2.30 27.42
C LYS A 37 5.27 -0.79 27.65
N PHE A 38 4.61 -0.02 26.77
CA PHE A 38 4.49 1.43 26.90
C PHE A 38 3.79 1.84 28.19
N TRP A 39 2.67 1.19 28.54
CA TRP A 39 1.91 1.51 29.74
C TRP A 39 2.68 1.18 31.02
N TYR A 40 3.30 -0.02 31.10
CA TYR A 40 4.10 -0.41 32.26
C TYR A 40 5.32 0.50 32.46
N ASN A 41 6.07 0.77 31.38
CA ASN A 41 7.27 1.62 31.48
C ASN A 41 6.94 3.08 31.68
N GLY A 42 5.92 3.62 30.94
CA GLY A 42 5.60 5.04 30.96
C GLY A 42 4.71 5.47 32.13
N VAL A 43 3.76 4.62 32.57
CA VAL A 43 2.78 4.96 33.61
C VAL A 43 3.17 4.38 34.97
N LEU A 44 3.63 3.13 35.02
CA LEU A 44 3.94 2.45 36.27
C LEU A 44 5.43 2.51 36.65
N GLY A 45 6.29 3.04 35.79
CA GLY A 45 7.75 3.13 36.02
C GLY A 45 8.43 1.75 36.13
N LYS A 46 7.76 0.67 35.72
CA LYS A 46 8.27 -0.71 35.82
C LYS A 46 8.82 -1.17 34.47
N ASN A 47 10.10 -1.47 34.41
CA ASN A 47 10.72 -2.00 33.19
C ASN A 47 10.38 -3.47 32.99
N LEU A 48 9.46 -3.77 32.08
CA LEU A 48 9.04 -5.12 31.74
C LEU A 48 9.80 -5.61 30.51
N GLN A 49 10.46 -6.75 30.67
CA GLN A 49 11.05 -7.48 29.55
C GLN A 49 9.99 -8.41 28.95
N LEU A 50 9.32 -7.95 27.89
CA LEU A 50 8.26 -8.67 27.18
C LEU A 50 8.72 -9.15 25.79
N ASP A 51 10.04 -9.14 25.54
CA ASP A 51 10.58 -9.40 24.19
C ASP A 51 10.30 -10.84 23.73
N TYR A 52 10.16 -11.80 24.66
CA TYR A 52 9.77 -13.19 24.40
C TYR A 52 8.31 -13.36 23.93
N LEU A 53 7.47 -12.32 24.09
CA LEU A 53 6.08 -12.33 23.67
C LEU A 53 5.89 -11.75 22.25
N TYR A 54 6.94 -11.20 21.67
CA TYR A 54 6.84 -10.83 20.27
C TYR A 54 6.76 -12.10 19.43
N PRO A 55 5.80 -12.18 18.49
CA PRO A 55 5.75 -13.32 17.59
C PRO A 55 7.05 -13.39 16.81
N ASP A 56 7.49 -14.60 16.52
CA ASP A 56 8.62 -14.84 15.63
C ASP A 56 8.48 -14.00 14.37
N ARG A 57 9.61 -13.58 13.77
CA ARG A 57 9.59 -12.75 12.57
C ARG A 57 8.69 -13.44 11.55
N PRO A 58 7.64 -12.75 11.04
CA PRO A 58 6.77 -13.38 10.07
C PRO A 58 7.62 -13.86 8.90
N GLU A 59 7.37 -15.09 8.47
CA GLU A 59 7.93 -15.59 7.21
C GLU A 59 7.76 -14.55 6.13
N PHE A 60 8.78 -14.38 5.30
CA PHE A 60 8.77 -13.47 4.19
C PHE A 60 7.64 -13.84 3.22
N LYS A 61 6.48 -13.21 3.37
CA LYS A 61 5.35 -13.44 2.47
C LYS A 61 5.58 -12.64 1.19
N ILE A 62 5.70 -13.37 0.10
CA ILE A 62 5.74 -12.79 -1.24
C ILE A 62 4.45 -11.97 -1.44
N PRO A 63 4.54 -10.67 -1.79
CA PRO A 63 3.36 -9.85 -2.00
C PRO A 63 2.47 -10.41 -3.10
N LYS A 64 1.15 -10.41 -2.88
CA LYS A 64 0.18 -10.70 -3.95
C LYS A 64 0.26 -9.58 -4.99
N VAL A 65 0.28 -9.94 -6.26
CA VAL A 65 0.27 -8.99 -7.39
C VAL A 65 -0.79 -9.38 -8.41
N PHE A 66 -1.36 -8.38 -9.06
CA PHE A 66 -2.20 -8.56 -10.24
C PHE A 66 -1.30 -8.61 -11.48
N SER A 67 -1.58 -9.48 -12.42
CA SER A 67 -0.92 -9.48 -13.72
C SER A 67 -1.36 -8.27 -14.56
N GLN A 68 -0.59 -7.92 -15.60
CA GLN A 68 -0.99 -6.86 -16.52
C GLN A 68 -2.34 -7.16 -17.19
N GLN A 69 -2.66 -8.44 -17.42
CA GLN A 69 -3.96 -8.88 -17.93
C GLN A 69 -5.09 -8.62 -16.92
N ASP A 70 -4.86 -8.91 -15.62
CA ASP A 70 -5.82 -8.59 -14.55
C ASP A 70 -6.11 -7.09 -14.50
N ILE A 71 -5.05 -6.25 -14.56
CA ILE A 71 -5.19 -4.79 -14.59
C ILE A 71 -6.00 -4.32 -15.79
N LYS A 72 -5.69 -4.83 -16.98
CA LYS A 72 -6.44 -4.52 -18.21
C LYS A 72 -7.91 -4.92 -18.09
N ALA A 73 -8.20 -6.12 -17.57
CA ALA A 73 -9.55 -6.60 -17.36
C ALA A 73 -10.31 -5.69 -16.37
N MET A 74 -9.70 -5.33 -15.23
CA MET A 74 -10.29 -4.41 -14.25
C MET A 74 -10.66 -3.07 -14.88
N LEU A 75 -9.75 -2.45 -15.64
CA LEU A 75 -10.01 -1.15 -16.25
C LEU A 75 -11.08 -1.23 -17.37
N ASN A 76 -11.19 -2.35 -18.06
CA ASN A 76 -12.19 -2.54 -19.13
C ASN A 76 -13.61 -2.72 -18.58
N VAL A 77 -13.79 -3.38 -17.44
CA VAL A 77 -15.13 -3.58 -16.84
C VAL A 77 -15.64 -2.38 -16.04
N CYS A 78 -14.78 -1.36 -15.84
CA CYS A 78 -15.17 -0.12 -15.18
C CYS A 78 -15.96 0.77 -16.15
N GLU A 79 -17.28 0.76 -16.05
CA GLU A 79 -18.18 1.63 -16.81
C GLU A 79 -18.12 3.08 -16.32
N ASN A 80 -18.06 3.28 -15.00
CA ASN A 80 -17.96 4.60 -14.40
C ASN A 80 -16.56 5.16 -14.58
N ILE A 81 -16.42 6.28 -15.28
CA ILE A 81 -15.14 6.91 -15.61
C ILE A 81 -14.36 7.34 -14.37
N LYS A 82 -15.03 7.80 -13.30
CA LYS A 82 -14.41 8.17 -12.04
C LYS A 82 -13.77 6.97 -11.36
N HIS A 83 -14.46 5.83 -11.30
CA HIS A 83 -13.92 4.60 -10.74
C HIS A 83 -12.73 4.09 -11.54
N LYS A 84 -12.83 4.14 -12.88
CA LYS A 84 -11.73 3.79 -13.78
C LYS A 84 -10.53 4.69 -13.57
N ALA A 85 -10.74 6.01 -13.49
CA ALA A 85 -9.68 6.99 -13.23
C ALA A 85 -9.00 6.78 -11.87
N ILE A 86 -9.77 6.49 -10.81
CA ILE A 86 -9.25 6.15 -9.47
C ILE A 86 -8.29 4.95 -9.54
N LEU A 87 -8.73 3.82 -10.12
CA LEU A 87 -7.92 2.61 -10.19
C LEU A 87 -6.70 2.79 -11.09
N ALA A 88 -6.87 3.47 -12.24
CA ALA A 88 -5.79 3.78 -13.15
C ALA A 88 -4.72 4.68 -12.49
N THR A 89 -5.13 5.69 -11.72
CA THR A 89 -4.21 6.59 -11.01
C THR A 89 -3.41 5.84 -9.95
N ILE A 90 -4.06 4.97 -9.15
CA ILE A 90 -3.36 4.14 -8.16
C ILE A 90 -2.30 3.28 -8.83
N TYR A 91 -2.67 2.60 -9.91
CA TYR A 91 -1.77 1.69 -10.61
C TYR A 91 -0.67 2.42 -11.37
N SER A 92 -0.98 3.51 -12.08
CA SER A 92 -0.02 4.24 -12.91
C SER A 92 1.03 5.01 -12.11
N CYS A 93 0.65 5.52 -10.92
CA CYS A 93 1.52 6.32 -10.06
C CYS A 93 1.99 5.59 -8.80
N GLY A 94 1.56 4.34 -8.60
CA GLY A 94 1.94 3.54 -7.43
C GLY A 94 1.52 4.16 -6.09
N LEU A 95 0.33 4.78 -6.02
CA LEU A 95 -0.11 5.56 -4.87
C LEU A 95 -0.53 4.69 -3.68
N ARG A 96 -0.31 5.22 -2.47
CA ARG A 96 -1.00 4.76 -1.27
C ARG A 96 -2.44 5.25 -1.27
N LEU A 97 -3.31 4.57 -0.55
CA LEU A 97 -4.73 4.96 -0.47
C LEU A 97 -4.91 6.40 0.03
N SER A 98 -4.21 6.78 1.10
CA SER A 98 -4.23 8.14 1.63
C SER A 98 -3.63 9.19 0.67
N GLU A 99 -2.62 8.82 -0.13
CA GLU A 99 -2.05 9.70 -1.14
C GLU A 99 -3.04 10.00 -2.25
N LEU A 100 -3.76 8.98 -2.71
CA LEU A 100 -4.82 9.15 -3.72
C LEU A 100 -5.93 10.09 -3.24
N THR A 101 -6.44 9.90 -2.01
CA THR A 101 -7.55 10.69 -1.49
C THR A 101 -7.16 12.13 -1.16
N ASN A 102 -5.87 12.41 -0.99
CA ASN A 102 -5.32 13.74 -0.78
C ASN A 102 -4.81 14.42 -2.07
N LEU A 103 -4.83 13.72 -3.21
CA LEU A 103 -4.31 14.24 -4.47
C LEU A 103 -5.19 15.40 -4.96
N MET A 104 -4.57 16.53 -5.25
CA MET A 104 -5.25 17.73 -5.74
C MET A 104 -5.07 17.87 -7.25
N ILE A 105 -5.97 18.64 -7.89
CA ILE A 105 -5.89 18.92 -9.33
C ILE A 105 -4.58 19.62 -9.68
N LYS A 106 -4.13 20.56 -8.84
CA LYS A 106 -2.86 21.30 -8.99
C LYS A 106 -1.60 20.46 -8.90
N ASP A 107 -1.72 19.22 -8.43
CA ASP A 107 -0.59 18.29 -8.32
C ASP A 107 -0.31 17.55 -9.64
N ILE A 108 -1.17 17.74 -10.65
CA ILE A 108 -1.02 17.17 -11.99
C ILE A 108 -0.39 18.21 -12.89
N ASP A 109 0.83 17.94 -13.36
CA ASP A 109 1.49 18.78 -14.37
C ASP A 109 1.46 18.06 -15.72
N SER A 110 0.56 18.53 -16.60
CA SER A 110 0.42 17.96 -17.94
C SER A 110 1.51 18.43 -18.91
N THR A 111 2.24 19.48 -18.58
CA THR A 111 3.34 20.00 -19.41
C THR A 111 4.61 19.21 -19.16
N GLN A 112 4.92 18.97 -17.89
CA GLN A 112 6.07 18.18 -17.46
C GLN A 112 5.78 16.66 -17.45
N MET A 113 4.53 16.26 -17.68
CA MET A 113 4.06 14.87 -17.60
C MET A 113 4.41 14.24 -16.25
N THR A 114 4.09 14.95 -15.14
CA THR A 114 4.39 14.52 -13.77
C THR A 114 3.20 14.69 -12.84
N VAL A 115 3.25 13.94 -11.73
CA VAL A 115 2.31 14.05 -10.61
C VAL A 115 3.11 14.24 -9.33
N THR A 116 2.83 15.32 -8.60
CA THR A 116 3.46 15.63 -7.32
C THR A 116 2.66 14.98 -6.18
N ILE A 117 3.26 14.07 -5.45
CA ILE A 117 2.65 13.41 -4.29
C ILE A 117 3.15 14.11 -3.03
N ARG A 118 2.27 14.92 -2.43
CA ARG A 118 2.58 15.70 -1.23
C ARG A 118 2.41 14.87 0.03
N GLN A 119 3.21 15.18 1.04
CA GLN A 119 3.11 14.61 2.39
C GLN A 119 3.02 13.07 2.43
N GLY A 120 3.83 12.41 1.62
CA GLY A 120 4.01 10.97 1.71
C GLY A 120 4.41 10.53 3.13
N LYS A 121 4.41 9.22 3.40
CA LYS A 121 4.83 8.67 4.70
C LYS A 121 6.21 9.21 5.10
N GLY A 122 6.25 10.08 6.14
CA GLY A 122 7.47 10.72 6.63
C GLY A 122 7.70 12.13 6.09
N ASN A 123 6.65 12.83 5.64
CA ASN A 123 6.64 14.25 5.27
C ASN A 123 7.63 14.62 4.14
N ARG A 124 7.81 13.71 3.17
CA ARG A 124 8.61 13.98 1.96
C ARG A 124 7.73 13.91 0.74
N ASP A 125 7.77 14.97 -0.04
CA ASP A 125 7.13 15.01 -1.34
C ASP A 125 7.95 14.17 -2.33
N ARG A 126 7.28 13.62 -3.34
CA ARG A 126 7.92 12.94 -4.45
C ARG A 126 7.18 13.23 -5.74
N VAL A 127 7.90 13.17 -6.83
CA VAL A 127 7.34 13.33 -8.17
C VAL A 127 7.32 11.96 -8.85
N VAL A 128 6.20 11.63 -9.50
CA VAL A 128 6.04 10.41 -10.28
C VAL A 128 5.63 10.75 -11.71
N VAL A 129 5.91 9.83 -12.64
CA VAL A 129 5.59 10.02 -14.05
C VAL A 129 4.09 9.93 -14.28
N LEU A 130 3.54 10.87 -15.04
CA LEU A 130 2.17 10.87 -15.55
C LEU A 130 2.17 10.23 -16.94
N SER A 131 1.53 9.06 -17.10
CA SER A 131 1.43 8.45 -18.41
C SER A 131 0.40 9.19 -19.29
N GLU A 132 0.64 9.24 -20.61
CA GLU A 132 -0.29 9.85 -21.57
C GLU A 132 -1.70 9.25 -21.49
N LYS A 133 -1.79 7.92 -21.35
CA LYS A 133 -3.08 7.22 -21.19
C LYS A 133 -3.82 7.64 -19.93
N LEU A 134 -3.09 7.87 -18.83
CA LEU A 134 -3.70 8.37 -17.60
C LEU A 134 -4.16 9.81 -17.79
N LEU A 135 -3.34 10.67 -18.39
CA LEU A 135 -3.70 12.07 -18.63
C LEU A 135 -4.98 12.19 -19.47
N LEU A 136 -5.12 11.42 -20.55
CA LEU A 136 -6.32 11.40 -21.37
C LEU A 136 -7.55 10.99 -20.53
N LEU A 137 -7.45 9.91 -19.79
CA LEU A 137 -8.53 9.44 -18.91
C LEU A 137 -8.91 10.48 -17.83
N LEU A 138 -7.92 11.18 -17.26
CA LEU A 138 -8.16 12.23 -16.28
C LEU A 138 -8.84 13.47 -16.92
N ARG A 139 -8.52 13.78 -18.15
CA ARG A 139 -9.21 14.88 -18.91
C ARG A 139 -10.67 14.53 -19.15
N ASP A 140 -10.96 13.31 -19.62
CA ASP A 140 -12.35 12.86 -19.82
C ASP A 140 -13.12 12.88 -18.50
N TYR A 141 -12.50 12.37 -17.42
CA TYR A 141 -13.07 12.44 -16.08
C TYR A 141 -13.33 13.88 -15.62
N PHE A 142 -12.38 14.80 -15.87
CA PHE A 142 -12.48 16.20 -15.47
C PHE A 142 -13.66 16.90 -16.20
N VAL A 143 -13.84 16.63 -17.48
CA VAL A 143 -14.95 17.20 -18.27
C VAL A 143 -16.32 16.77 -17.72
N GLU A 144 -16.45 15.50 -17.30
CA GLU A 144 -17.71 14.93 -16.81
C GLU A 144 -18.02 15.36 -15.37
N TYR A 145 -17.03 15.29 -14.47
CA TYR A 145 -17.25 15.47 -13.02
C TYR A 145 -16.91 16.86 -12.49
N LYS A 146 -16.10 17.64 -13.20
CA LYS A 146 -15.67 19.02 -12.88
C LYS A 146 -15.24 19.18 -11.42
N PRO A 147 -14.30 18.37 -10.91
CA PRO A 147 -13.81 18.49 -9.54
C PRO A 147 -13.22 19.89 -9.31
N LYS A 148 -13.30 20.41 -8.06
CA LYS A 148 -12.90 21.79 -7.73
C LYS A 148 -11.52 21.87 -7.06
N GLU A 149 -11.24 21.00 -6.13
CA GLU A 149 -10.03 21.06 -5.30
C GLU A 149 -9.27 19.73 -5.36
N TYR A 150 -9.90 18.66 -4.90
CA TYR A 150 -9.29 17.32 -4.93
C TYR A 150 -9.49 16.69 -6.31
N LEU A 151 -8.48 15.93 -6.76
CA LEU A 151 -8.61 15.22 -8.04
C LEU A 151 -9.84 14.30 -8.03
N PHE A 152 -10.09 13.63 -6.91
CA PHE A 152 -11.28 12.80 -6.70
C PHE A 152 -12.09 13.32 -5.52
N GLU A 153 -13.29 13.80 -5.80
CA GLU A 153 -14.22 14.36 -4.79
C GLU A 153 -15.37 13.41 -4.49
N GLY A 154 -15.90 13.49 -3.25
CA GLY A 154 -17.11 12.81 -2.83
C GLY A 154 -18.37 13.43 -3.45
N GLN A 155 -19.55 12.82 -3.20
CA GLN A 155 -20.84 13.34 -3.71
C GLN A 155 -21.20 14.71 -3.13
N SER A 156 -20.83 14.96 -1.88
CA SER A 156 -21.06 16.23 -1.17
C SER A 156 -19.88 17.20 -1.29
N GLY A 157 -18.95 16.98 -2.19
CA GLY A 157 -17.68 17.70 -2.27
C GLY A 157 -16.64 17.16 -1.30
N GLY A 158 -15.43 17.75 -1.32
CA GLY A 158 -14.31 17.33 -0.49
C GLY A 158 -13.71 15.98 -0.90
N LYS A 159 -12.84 15.42 -0.07
CA LYS A 159 -12.08 14.21 -0.38
C LYS A 159 -12.95 12.98 -0.62
N TYR A 160 -12.60 12.21 -1.64
CA TYR A 160 -13.19 10.88 -1.83
C TYR A 160 -12.79 9.95 -0.69
N SER A 161 -13.74 9.18 -0.14
CA SER A 161 -13.44 8.38 1.05
C SER A 161 -12.58 7.16 0.72
N GLU A 162 -11.64 6.81 1.61
CA GLU A 162 -10.81 5.61 1.48
C GLU A 162 -11.64 4.33 1.39
N ARG A 163 -12.74 4.27 2.15
CA ARG A 163 -13.69 3.15 2.13
C ARG A 163 -14.35 3.01 0.75
N SER A 164 -14.72 4.13 0.13
CA SER A 164 -15.29 4.12 -1.23
C SER A 164 -14.30 3.60 -2.25
N VAL A 165 -13.02 4.00 -2.19
CA VAL A 165 -11.96 3.48 -3.08
C VAL A 165 -11.81 1.96 -2.92
N GLN A 166 -11.80 1.45 -1.70
CA GLN A 166 -11.72 0.01 -1.43
C GLN A 166 -12.93 -0.74 -1.98
N GLN A 167 -14.12 -0.14 -1.85
CA GLN A 167 -15.36 -0.72 -2.38
C GLN A 167 -15.36 -0.75 -3.91
N VAL A 168 -14.90 0.33 -4.56
CA VAL A 168 -14.70 0.39 -6.02
C VAL A 168 -13.80 -0.77 -6.49
N LEU A 169 -12.66 -0.96 -5.85
CA LEU A 169 -11.76 -2.06 -6.20
C LEU A 169 -12.43 -3.43 -6.03
N LYS A 170 -13.10 -3.65 -4.89
CA LYS A 170 -13.80 -4.92 -4.61
C LYS A 170 -14.87 -5.23 -5.66
N GLN A 171 -15.69 -4.24 -6.01
CA GLN A 171 -16.72 -4.39 -7.04
C GLN A 171 -16.12 -4.66 -8.42
N THR A 172 -15.03 -3.97 -8.75
CA THR A 172 -14.34 -4.15 -10.03
C THR A 172 -13.72 -5.54 -10.16
N LEU A 173 -13.08 -6.06 -9.09
CA LEU A 173 -12.54 -7.42 -9.07
C LEU A 173 -13.65 -8.46 -9.29
N ALA A 174 -14.80 -8.29 -8.63
CA ALA A 174 -15.94 -9.18 -8.81
C ALA A 174 -16.49 -9.14 -10.25
N LYS A 175 -16.68 -7.93 -10.84
CA LYS A 175 -17.13 -7.74 -12.22
C LYS A 175 -16.13 -8.34 -13.22
N ALA A 176 -14.84 -8.19 -12.99
CA ALA A 176 -13.77 -8.74 -13.83
C ALA A 176 -13.57 -10.25 -13.65
N LYS A 177 -14.32 -10.90 -12.75
CA LYS A 177 -14.18 -12.32 -12.39
C LYS A 177 -12.75 -12.71 -11.98
N ILE A 178 -12.05 -11.81 -11.30
CA ILE A 178 -10.70 -12.03 -10.80
C ILE A 178 -10.79 -12.65 -9.40
N ASN A 179 -10.51 -13.94 -9.29
CA ASN A 179 -10.58 -14.72 -8.03
C ASN A 179 -9.34 -14.50 -7.13
N LYS A 180 -8.66 -13.37 -7.26
CA LYS A 180 -7.53 -13.00 -6.40
C LYS A 180 -8.00 -11.99 -5.36
N GLU A 181 -7.77 -12.30 -4.09
CA GLU A 181 -7.91 -11.27 -3.07
C GLU A 181 -6.90 -10.16 -3.30
N GLY A 182 -7.37 -8.94 -3.35
CA GLY A 182 -6.52 -7.78 -3.56
C GLY A 182 -7.03 -6.55 -2.84
N SER A 183 -6.10 -5.68 -2.54
CA SER A 183 -6.33 -4.38 -1.92
C SER A 183 -5.71 -3.26 -2.77
N VAL A 184 -5.90 -2.01 -2.37
CA VAL A 184 -5.20 -0.87 -3.00
C VAL A 184 -3.68 -1.06 -2.92
N HIS A 185 -3.17 -1.66 -1.85
CA HIS A 185 -1.75 -2.02 -1.75
C HIS A 185 -1.33 -3.05 -2.79
N THR A 186 -2.22 -3.98 -3.15
CA THR A 186 -1.93 -4.96 -4.22
C THR A 186 -1.74 -4.27 -5.58
N LEU A 187 -2.53 -3.24 -5.91
CA LEU A 187 -2.32 -2.44 -7.13
C LEU A 187 -0.95 -1.74 -7.13
N ARG A 188 -0.57 -1.16 -5.99
CA ARG A 188 0.74 -0.54 -5.83
C ARG A 188 1.88 -1.57 -5.88
N HIS A 189 1.70 -2.77 -5.32
CA HIS A 189 2.67 -3.86 -5.47
C HIS A 189 2.81 -4.30 -6.92
N SER A 190 1.69 -4.38 -7.65
CA SER A 190 1.69 -4.70 -9.08
C SER A 190 2.44 -3.66 -9.91
N TYR A 191 2.24 -2.37 -9.62
CA TYR A 191 3.01 -1.29 -10.26
C TYR A 191 4.52 -1.49 -10.06
N ALA A 192 4.96 -1.68 -8.81
CA ALA A 192 6.36 -1.88 -8.49
C ALA A 192 6.97 -3.10 -9.19
N THR A 193 6.25 -4.23 -9.17
CA THR A 193 6.68 -5.48 -9.80
C THR A 193 6.79 -5.30 -11.32
N HIS A 194 5.79 -4.70 -11.96
CA HIS A 194 5.79 -4.51 -13.40
C HIS A 194 6.88 -3.53 -13.86
N LEU A 195 7.24 -2.51 -13.08
CA LEU A 195 8.39 -1.65 -13.38
C LEU A 195 9.71 -2.44 -13.36
N ILE A 196 9.90 -3.29 -12.35
CA ILE A 196 11.12 -4.13 -12.27
C ILE A 196 11.15 -5.15 -13.41
N GLU A 197 10.02 -5.74 -13.76
CA GLU A 197 9.89 -6.66 -14.92
C GLU A 197 10.23 -5.98 -16.25
N GLN A 198 9.96 -4.68 -16.36
CA GLN A 198 10.33 -3.86 -17.52
C GLN A 198 11.81 -3.44 -17.51
N GLY A 199 12.56 -3.76 -16.46
CA GLY A 199 13.98 -3.44 -16.35
C GLY A 199 14.30 -2.13 -15.65
N THR A 200 13.30 -1.50 -15.00
CA THR A 200 13.54 -0.28 -14.22
C THR A 200 14.44 -0.59 -13.02
N ASP A 201 15.49 0.21 -12.82
CA ASP A 201 16.39 0.06 -11.67
C ASP A 201 15.61 0.18 -10.35
N ILE A 202 15.94 -0.69 -9.40
CA ILE A 202 15.26 -0.77 -8.11
C ILE A 202 15.35 0.53 -7.29
N ARG A 203 16.39 1.34 -7.48
CA ARG A 203 16.57 2.63 -6.81
C ARG A 203 15.53 3.64 -7.30
N PHE A 204 15.25 3.67 -8.61
CA PHE A 204 14.17 4.49 -9.15
C PHE A 204 12.81 4.00 -8.67
N VAL A 205 12.59 2.68 -8.63
CA VAL A 205 11.35 2.13 -8.06
C VAL A 205 11.19 2.51 -6.58
N GLN A 206 12.28 2.50 -5.80
CA GLN A 206 12.28 2.95 -4.41
C GLN A 206 11.85 4.41 -4.29
N GLU A 207 12.41 5.29 -5.13
CA GLU A 207 12.10 6.73 -5.16
C GLU A 207 10.64 6.97 -5.56
N LEU A 208 10.18 6.38 -6.67
CA LEU A 208 8.81 6.49 -7.15
C LEU A 208 7.79 6.02 -6.10
N LEU A 209 8.11 4.99 -5.34
CA LEU A 209 7.27 4.51 -4.24
C LEU A 209 7.42 5.34 -2.94
N GLY A 210 8.45 6.16 -2.80
CA GLY A 210 8.75 6.89 -1.57
C GLY A 210 9.05 5.94 -0.40
N HIS A 211 9.86 4.90 -0.62
CA HIS A 211 10.31 3.98 0.42
C HIS A 211 11.59 4.51 1.07
N LYS A 212 11.56 4.72 2.39
CA LYS A 212 12.73 5.19 3.15
C LYS A 212 13.87 4.15 3.15
N ASN A 213 13.54 2.86 3.10
CA ASN A 213 14.49 1.77 3.18
C ASN A 213 14.39 0.91 1.93
N ILE A 214 15.52 0.68 1.26
CA ILE A 214 15.63 -0.17 0.07
C ILE A 214 15.12 -1.60 0.34
N LYS A 215 15.26 -2.12 1.57
CA LYS A 215 14.76 -3.44 1.96
C LYS A 215 13.25 -3.59 1.69
N THR A 216 12.49 -2.49 1.78
CA THR A 216 11.04 -2.49 1.47
C THR A 216 10.79 -2.66 -0.03
N THR A 217 11.73 -2.28 -0.88
CA THR A 217 11.61 -2.41 -2.34
C THR A 217 12.19 -3.74 -2.82
N LEU A 218 13.21 -4.28 -2.13
CA LEU A 218 13.80 -5.58 -2.45
C LEU A 218 12.80 -6.74 -2.43
N ILE A 219 11.67 -6.60 -1.73
CA ILE A 219 10.60 -7.62 -1.73
C ILE A 219 10.06 -7.92 -3.13
N TYR A 220 10.14 -6.96 -4.05
CA TYR A 220 9.64 -7.12 -5.41
C TYR A 220 10.62 -7.85 -6.33
N THR A 221 11.91 -7.89 -6.01
CA THR A 221 12.91 -8.61 -6.81
C THR A 221 12.75 -10.12 -6.78
N HIS A 222 12.13 -10.64 -5.72
CA HIS A 222 11.84 -12.10 -5.61
C HIS A 222 10.65 -12.53 -6.48
N LEU A 223 9.86 -11.60 -7.01
CA LEU A 223 8.71 -11.87 -7.85
C LEU A 223 9.08 -12.01 -9.34
N THR A 224 10.29 -11.62 -9.73
CA THR A 224 10.67 -11.46 -11.14
C THR A 224 11.62 -12.53 -11.65
N ASP A 225 11.18 -13.79 -11.68
CA ASP A 225 11.93 -14.85 -12.37
C ASP A 225 12.07 -14.56 -13.88
N ALA A 226 11.15 -13.80 -14.45
CA ALA A 226 11.22 -13.35 -15.84
C ALA A 226 12.45 -12.48 -16.14
N THR A 227 12.88 -11.65 -15.17
CA THR A 227 14.05 -10.79 -15.31
C THR A 227 15.34 -11.62 -15.28
N LYS A 228 15.40 -12.66 -14.44
CA LYS A 228 16.56 -13.55 -14.39
C LYS A 228 16.80 -14.29 -15.71
N ARG A 229 15.72 -14.66 -16.43
CA ARG A 229 15.81 -15.33 -17.74
C ARG A 229 16.29 -14.41 -18.86
N LYS A 230 16.27 -13.10 -18.66
CA LYS A 230 16.74 -12.10 -19.66
C LYS A 230 18.20 -11.73 -19.48
N ILE A 231 18.87 -12.20 -18.42
CA ILE A 231 20.29 -11.94 -18.18
C ILE A 231 21.07 -12.75 -19.20
N LYS A 232 21.75 -12.05 -20.09
CA LYS A 232 22.72 -12.63 -21.02
C LYS A 232 24.10 -12.56 -20.41
N SER A 233 24.92 -13.59 -20.67
CA SER A 233 26.32 -13.53 -20.28
C SER A 233 27.01 -12.35 -20.99
N PRO A 234 27.91 -11.62 -20.31
CA PRO A 234 28.73 -10.62 -21.01
C PRO A 234 29.48 -11.20 -22.20
N LEU A 235 29.83 -12.47 -22.17
CA LEU A 235 30.51 -13.18 -23.26
C LEU A 235 29.62 -13.31 -24.51
N ASP A 236 28.30 -13.40 -24.35
CA ASP A 236 27.35 -13.50 -25.46
C ASP A 236 27.18 -12.20 -26.24
N ASN A 237 27.81 -11.11 -25.75
CA ASN A 237 27.79 -9.77 -26.37
C ASN A 237 29.15 -9.39 -26.97
N LEU A 238 30.16 -10.30 -26.93
CA LEU A 238 31.44 -10.15 -27.59
C LEU A 238 31.43 -10.79 -28.97
#